data_7a819222755e576bbe423f1313b03a1a
#
_entry.id   7a819222755e576bbe423f1313b03a1a
#
_cell.length_a   1.000
_cell.length_b   1.000
_cell.length_c   1.000
_cell.angle_alpha   90.00
_cell.angle_beta   90.00
_cell.angle_gamma   90.00
#
_symmetry.space_group_name_H-M   'P 1'
#
loop_
_entity.id
_entity.type
_entity.pdbx_description
1 polymer ?
#
loop_
_entity_poly.entity_id
_entity_poly.type
_entity_poly.pdbx_seq_one_letter_code
_entity_poly.pdbx_strand_id
1 'polypeptide(L)'
;MLTFPSLAWFQELGRLMNENEAAFRRFGYADVTWALEVQPSSPAHTALLFRFVFEEYSCSEVLELEPGTDADVDFTLQASYDTWAEMIQNIQANNGPDLEHSLNRLTLMDHPIYIAASDFLSRDLFARFGQTFQLFFNGATNIDTDFAP
;
A
#
# COMPACT_ATOMS: atom_id res chain seq x y z
N MET A 1 3.44 8.70 17.72
CA MET A 1 2.36 7.84 17.19
C MET A 1 1.72 8.51 16.00
N LEU A 2 1.60 7.78 14.89
CA LEU A 2 0.99 8.28 13.66
C LEU A 2 -0.38 7.65 13.45
N THR A 3 -1.32 8.46 12.96
CA THR A 3 -2.66 7.97 12.65
C THR A 3 -2.66 7.17 11.34
N PHE A 4 -3.24 5.99 11.35
CA PHE A 4 -3.51 5.21 10.15
C PHE A 4 -5.00 5.23 9.85
N PRO A 5 -5.43 5.55 8.65
CA PRO A 5 -4.61 5.99 7.51
C PRO A 5 -4.39 7.51 7.52
N SER A 6 -3.22 7.94 7.10
CA SER A 6 -2.92 9.36 6.93
C SER A 6 -1.73 9.52 5.99
N LEU A 7 -1.58 10.72 5.43
CA LEU A 7 -0.42 11.03 4.59
C LEU A 7 0.88 10.84 5.39
N ALA A 8 0.92 11.31 6.63
CA ALA A 8 2.12 11.19 7.47
C ALA A 8 2.51 9.72 7.69
N TRP A 9 1.52 8.85 7.88
CA TRP A 9 1.76 7.42 8.07
C TRP A 9 2.39 6.79 6.83
N PHE A 10 1.85 7.09 5.66
CA PHE A 10 2.39 6.54 4.40
C PHE A 10 3.72 7.15 4.02
N GLN A 11 3.96 8.43 4.36
CA GLN A 11 5.27 9.04 4.17
C GLN A 11 6.34 8.37 5.04
N GLU A 12 5.98 7.99 6.26
CA GLU A 12 6.89 7.25 7.13
C GLU A 12 7.20 5.86 6.56
N LEU A 13 6.18 5.20 5.99
CA LEU A 13 6.39 3.90 5.35
C LEU A 13 7.37 4.04 4.17
N GLY A 14 7.23 5.09 3.37
CA GLY A 14 8.15 5.38 2.28
C GLY A 14 9.57 5.67 2.76
N ARG A 15 9.69 6.42 3.86
CA ARG A 15 11.00 6.71 4.46
C ARG A 15 11.69 5.43 4.91
N LEU A 16 10.95 4.51 5.52
CA LEU A 16 11.48 3.22 5.96
C LEU A 16 11.96 2.37 4.78
N MET A 17 11.22 2.40 3.67
CA MET A 17 11.68 1.73 2.44
C MET A 17 13.03 2.30 2.00
N ASN A 18 13.17 3.62 1.98
CA ASN A 18 14.40 4.27 1.52
C ASN A 18 15.59 3.97 2.44
N GLU A 19 15.36 3.79 3.73
CA GLU A 19 16.40 3.39 4.68
C GLU A 19 16.80 1.93 4.53
N ASN A 20 15.94 1.11 3.90
CA ASN A 20 16.15 -0.33 3.80
C ASN A 20 16.46 -0.76 2.35
N GLU A 21 17.18 0.07 1.61
CA GLU A 21 17.46 -0.16 0.20
C GLU A 21 18.06 -1.55 -0.07
N ALA A 22 18.97 -2.01 0.80
CA ALA A 22 19.63 -3.30 0.60
C ALA A 22 18.64 -4.47 0.52
N ALA A 23 17.56 -4.44 1.31
CA ALA A 23 16.54 -5.48 1.27
C ALA A 23 15.74 -5.42 -0.03
N PHE A 24 15.43 -4.22 -0.52
CA PHE A 24 14.68 -4.05 -1.76
C PHE A 24 15.50 -4.42 -3.00
N ARG A 25 16.82 -4.26 -2.95
CA ARG A 25 17.70 -4.67 -4.06
C ARG A 25 17.58 -6.16 -4.38
N ARG A 26 17.24 -6.99 -3.42
CA ARG A 26 17.08 -8.43 -3.62
C ARG A 26 15.96 -8.75 -4.59
N PHE A 27 14.95 -7.89 -4.68
CA PHE A 27 13.77 -8.12 -5.52
C PHE A 27 13.86 -7.40 -6.87
N GLY A 28 14.91 -6.60 -7.09
CA GLY A 28 15.13 -5.89 -8.34
C GLY A 28 14.39 -4.55 -8.41
N TYR A 29 14.53 -3.88 -9.54
CA TYR A 29 13.90 -2.60 -9.79
C TYR A 29 12.37 -2.70 -9.73
N ALA A 30 11.75 -1.67 -9.17
CA ALA A 30 10.32 -1.51 -9.23
C ALA A 30 10.02 -0.05 -9.61
N ASP A 31 10.02 0.23 -10.92
CA ASP A 31 9.65 1.54 -11.44
C ASP A 31 8.15 1.52 -11.72
N VAL A 32 7.39 2.04 -10.75
CA VAL A 32 5.92 1.98 -10.82
C VAL A 32 5.34 3.15 -10.05
N THR A 33 4.30 3.77 -10.63
CA THR A 33 3.49 4.77 -9.95
C THR A 33 2.14 4.13 -9.66
N TRP A 34 1.74 4.13 -8.41
CA TRP A 34 0.52 3.43 -7.99
C TRP A 34 -0.22 4.22 -6.92
N ALA A 35 -1.46 3.85 -6.70
CA ALA A 35 -2.29 4.49 -5.69
C ALA A 35 -2.93 3.45 -4.77
N LEU A 36 -3.29 3.92 -3.58
CA LEU A 36 -4.02 3.14 -2.59
C LEU A 36 -5.25 3.94 -2.19
N GLU A 37 -6.42 3.31 -2.33
CA GLU A 37 -7.68 3.90 -1.92
C GLU A 37 -8.19 3.21 -0.68
N VAL A 38 -8.54 4.00 0.32
CA VAL A 38 -9.21 3.53 1.53
C VAL A 38 -10.67 3.88 1.43
N GLN A 39 -11.53 2.87 1.26
CA GLN A 39 -12.97 3.07 1.23
C GLN A 39 -13.49 3.14 2.67
N PRO A 40 -14.42 4.06 2.96
CA PRO A 40 -14.89 4.24 4.33
C PRO A 40 -15.68 3.03 4.82
N SER A 41 -15.51 2.70 6.10
CA SER A 41 -16.28 1.63 6.74
C SER A 41 -17.67 2.09 7.18
N SER A 42 -17.95 3.38 7.09
CA SER A 42 -19.19 3.98 7.55
C SER A 42 -19.52 5.20 6.69
N PRO A 43 -20.81 5.53 6.49
CA PRO A 43 -21.19 6.72 5.73
C PRO A 43 -20.73 8.05 6.35
N ALA A 44 -20.29 8.03 7.62
CA ALA A 44 -19.81 9.23 8.29
C ALA A 44 -18.42 9.67 7.82
N HIS A 45 -17.71 8.80 7.11
CA HIS A 45 -16.35 9.06 6.63
C HIS A 45 -16.31 9.09 5.10
N THR A 46 -15.29 9.76 4.57
CA THR A 46 -15.05 9.81 3.13
C THR A 46 -13.89 8.89 2.75
N ALA A 47 -13.84 8.51 1.48
CA ALA A 47 -12.70 7.74 0.96
C ALA A 47 -11.42 8.59 1.05
N LEU A 48 -10.28 7.91 1.15
CA LEU A 48 -8.97 8.54 1.08
C LEU A 48 -8.20 7.92 -0.09
N LEU A 49 -7.39 8.75 -0.74
CA LEU A 49 -6.60 8.32 -1.90
C LEU A 49 -5.17 8.80 -1.75
N PHE A 50 -4.21 7.88 -1.85
CA PHE A 50 -2.78 8.17 -1.73
C PHE A 50 -2.08 7.71 -2.99
N ARG A 51 -1.13 8.51 -3.47
CA ARG A 51 -0.35 8.21 -4.66
C ARG A 51 1.11 8.02 -4.29
N PHE A 52 1.73 6.96 -4.83
CA PHE A 52 3.11 6.57 -4.53
C PHE A 52 3.91 6.47 -5.82
N VAL A 53 5.13 6.97 -5.80
CA VAL A 53 6.08 6.80 -6.90
C VAL A 53 7.25 5.95 -6.40
N PHE A 54 7.39 4.74 -6.97
CA PHE A 54 8.56 3.89 -6.74
C PHE A 54 9.50 4.06 -7.89
N GLU A 55 10.78 4.31 -7.58
CA GLU A 55 11.85 4.40 -8.56
C GLU A 55 13.00 3.53 -8.09
N GLU A 56 13.42 2.59 -8.92
CA GLU A 56 14.47 1.64 -8.58
C GLU A 56 14.15 0.89 -7.28
N TYR A 57 14.79 1.24 -6.18
CA TYR A 57 14.64 0.56 -4.89
C TYR A 57 14.05 1.47 -3.82
N SER A 58 13.50 2.61 -4.23
CA SER A 58 13.07 3.64 -3.29
C SER A 58 11.66 4.14 -3.59
N CYS A 59 11.08 4.77 -2.57
CA CYS A 59 9.83 5.52 -2.70
C CYS A 59 10.20 7.01 -2.79
N SER A 60 10.06 7.60 -3.97
CA SER A 60 10.48 8.98 -4.21
C SER A 60 9.41 10.00 -3.85
N GLU A 61 8.13 9.59 -3.80
CA GLU A 61 7.04 10.52 -3.51
C GLU A 61 5.84 9.78 -2.91
N VAL A 62 5.20 10.42 -1.94
CA VAL A 62 3.90 10.01 -1.41
C VAL A 62 3.04 11.26 -1.30
N LEU A 63 1.88 11.24 -1.94
CA LEU A 63 0.91 12.35 -1.93
C LEU A 63 -0.47 11.86 -1.52
N GLU A 64 -1.23 12.76 -0.92
CA GLU A 64 -2.66 12.53 -0.71
C GLU A 64 -3.42 13.30 -1.79
N LEU A 65 -4.39 12.64 -2.44
CA LEU A 65 -5.21 13.21 -3.50
C LEU A 65 -6.67 13.26 -3.06
N GLU A 66 -7.45 14.16 -3.70
CA GLU A 66 -8.89 14.16 -3.48
C GLU A 66 -9.50 12.87 -4.03
N PRO A 67 -10.42 12.23 -3.29
CA PRO A 67 -11.11 11.04 -3.78
C PRO A 67 -11.80 11.31 -5.12
N GLY A 68 -11.72 10.34 -6.03
CA GLY A 68 -12.31 10.47 -7.36
C GLY A 68 -11.44 11.21 -8.37
N THR A 69 -10.28 11.71 -7.97
CA THR A 69 -9.31 12.32 -8.87
C THR A 69 -8.66 11.25 -9.74
N ASP A 70 -8.38 11.57 -11.01
CA ASP A 70 -7.54 10.72 -11.84
C ASP A 70 -6.12 10.79 -11.29
N ALA A 71 -5.68 9.71 -10.68
CA ALA A 71 -4.39 9.67 -10.01
C ALA A 71 -3.20 9.58 -10.98
N ASP A 72 -3.44 9.29 -12.26
CA ASP A 72 -2.40 9.10 -13.28
C ASP A 72 -1.37 8.06 -12.79
N VAL A 73 -1.86 6.84 -12.56
CA VAL A 73 -1.06 5.74 -12.00
C VAL A 73 -1.18 4.50 -12.86
N ASP A 74 -0.25 3.57 -12.67
CA ASP A 74 -0.31 2.27 -13.34
C ASP A 74 -1.48 1.43 -12.83
N PHE A 75 -1.69 1.44 -11.51
CA PHE A 75 -2.84 0.76 -10.91
C PHE A 75 -3.18 1.40 -9.55
N THR A 76 -4.39 1.09 -9.07
CA THR A 76 -4.83 1.50 -7.74
C THR A 76 -5.27 0.26 -6.97
N LEU A 77 -4.79 0.13 -5.74
CA LEU A 77 -5.25 -0.91 -4.83
C LEU A 77 -6.41 -0.34 -4.01
N GLN A 78 -7.58 -0.96 -4.12
CA GLN A 78 -8.82 -0.47 -3.50
C GLN A 78 -9.32 -1.47 -2.47
N ALA A 79 -9.55 -1.01 -1.26
CA ALA A 79 -10.14 -1.83 -0.21
C ALA A 79 -10.75 -0.93 0.87
N SER A 80 -11.56 -1.55 1.74
CA SER A 80 -12.15 -0.85 2.88
C SER A 80 -11.10 -0.53 3.94
N TYR A 81 -11.39 0.47 4.77
CA TYR A 81 -10.57 0.76 5.94
C TYR A 81 -10.34 -0.50 6.78
N ASP A 82 -11.39 -1.29 7.02
CA ASP A 82 -11.28 -2.49 7.84
C ASP A 82 -10.27 -3.49 7.27
N THR A 83 -10.28 -3.68 5.95
CA THR A 83 -9.33 -4.57 5.28
C THR A 83 -7.90 -4.08 5.45
N TRP A 84 -7.65 -2.79 5.19
CA TRP A 84 -6.32 -2.23 5.33
C TRP A 84 -5.84 -2.28 6.78
N ALA A 85 -6.69 -1.89 7.72
CA ALA A 85 -6.33 -1.88 9.14
C ALA A 85 -6.01 -3.29 9.64
N GLU A 86 -6.80 -4.28 9.26
CA GLU A 86 -6.56 -5.67 9.64
C GLU A 86 -5.22 -6.17 9.07
N MET A 87 -4.93 -5.85 7.82
CA MET A 87 -3.65 -6.22 7.20
C MET A 87 -2.47 -5.62 7.97
N ILE A 88 -2.53 -4.32 8.26
CA ILE A 88 -1.44 -3.64 8.98
C ILE A 88 -1.29 -4.17 10.40
N GLN A 89 -2.39 -4.38 11.11
CA GLN A 89 -2.36 -4.95 12.46
C GLN A 89 -1.76 -6.35 12.46
N ASN A 90 -2.08 -7.15 11.45
CA ASN A 90 -1.52 -8.50 11.31
C ASN A 90 -0.01 -8.47 11.08
N ILE A 91 0.45 -7.56 10.22
CA ILE A 91 1.89 -7.36 9.98
C ILE A 91 2.60 -7.00 11.29
N GLN A 92 2.03 -6.08 12.06
CA GLN A 92 2.64 -5.62 13.31
C GLN A 92 2.70 -6.73 14.36
N ALA A 93 1.63 -7.53 14.45
CA ALA A 93 1.55 -8.60 15.44
C ALA A 93 2.53 -9.75 15.16
N ASN A 94 2.84 -10.00 13.89
CA ASN A 94 3.62 -11.18 13.47
C ASN A 94 4.97 -10.83 12.85
N ASN A 95 5.36 -9.56 12.85
CA ASN A 95 6.56 -9.08 12.18
C ASN A 95 6.58 -9.48 10.69
N GLY A 96 5.45 -9.33 10.04
CA GLY A 96 5.16 -9.74 8.67
C GLY A 96 3.82 -10.46 8.64
N PRO A 97 3.14 -10.54 7.49
CA PRO A 97 1.79 -11.10 7.45
C PRO A 97 1.80 -12.62 7.60
N ASP A 98 0.72 -13.16 8.18
CA ASP A 98 0.44 -14.57 8.05
C ASP A 98 -0.06 -14.87 6.63
N LEU A 99 -0.32 -16.15 6.30
CA LEU A 99 -0.71 -16.55 4.95
C LEU A 99 -2.03 -15.93 4.51
N GLU A 100 -2.95 -15.70 5.44
CA GLU A 100 -4.27 -15.16 5.11
C GLU A 100 -4.26 -13.64 4.90
N HIS A 101 -3.20 -12.94 5.35
CA HIS A 101 -3.12 -11.49 5.32
C HIS A 101 -1.99 -10.95 4.42
N SER A 102 -1.34 -11.82 3.63
CA SER A 102 -0.36 -11.37 2.63
C SER A 102 -1.09 -10.60 1.51
N LEU A 103 -0.39 -9.68 0.87
CA LEU A 103 -0.96 -8.97 -0.29
C LEU A 103 -1.36 -9.94 -1.39
N ASN A 104 -0.57 -10.98 -1.62
CA ASN A 104 -0.90 -11.97 -2.63
C ASN A 104 -2.23 -12.65 -2.33
N ARG A 105 -2.48 -13.00 -1.09
CA ARG A 105 -3.74 -13.63 -0.67
C ARG A 105 -4.90 -12.63 -0.74
N LEU A 106 -4.69 -11.42 -0.25
CA LEU A 106 -5.74 -10.41 -0.17
C LEU A 106 -6.17 -9.88 -1.54
N THR A 107 -5.30 -9.97 -2.54
CA THR A 107 -5.62 -9.54 -3.91
C THR A 107 -6.07 -10.70 -4.81
N LEU A 108 -5.99 -11.93 -4.31
CA LEU A 108 -6.41 -13.10 -5.07
C LEU A 108 -7.89 -12.98 -5.43
N MET A 109 -8.23 -13.13 -6.71
CA MET A 109 -9.59 -12.98 -7.22
C MET A 109 -10.16 -11.57 -7.02
N ASP A 110 -9.29 -10.55 -6.86
CA ASP A 110 -9.68 -9.16 -6.65
C ASP A 110 -10.54 -8.92 -5.41
N HIS A 111 -10.37 -9.74 -4.38
CA HIS A 111 -11.15 -9.63 -3.16
C HIS A 111 -10.37 -10.18 -1.97
N PRO A 112 -10.32 -9.45 -0.83
CA PRO A 112 -10.96 -8.16 -0.50
C PRO A 112 -10.28 -6.92 -1.07
N ILE A 113 -9.08 -7.03 -1.66
CA ILE A 113 -8.40 -5.90 -2.30
C ILE A 113 -8.57 -6.02 -3.81
N TYR A 114 -9.14 -4.98 -4.43
CA TYR A 114 -9.32 -4.91 -5.86
C TYR A 114 -8.16 -4.14 -6.51
N ILE A 115 -7.64 -4.67 -7.62
CA ILE A 115 -6.58 -4.01 -8.39
C ILE A 115 -7.23 -3.34 -9.59
N ALA A 116 -7.38 -2.02 -9.55
CA ALA A 116 -7.96 -1.23 -10.62
C ALA A 116 -6.86 -0.71 -11.55
N ALA A 117 -6.98 -0.97 -12.85
CA ALA A 117 -6.03 -0.48 -13.85
C ALA A 117 -6.75 -0.26 -15.17
N SER A 118 -6.19 0.62 -16.02
CA SER A 118 -6.78 0.94 -17.30
C SER A 118 -6.55 -0.14 -18.36
N ASP A 119 -5.52 -0.97 -18.17
CA ASP A 119 -5.21 -2.06 -19.10
C ASP A 119 -4.53 -3.22 -18.35
N PHE A 120 -4.41 -4.34 -19.07
CA PHE A 120 -3.86 -5.57 -18.50
C PHE A 120 -2.39 -5.44 -18.14
N LEU A 121 -1.59 -4.75 -18.98
CA LEU A 121 -0.15 -4.61 -18.74
C LEU A 121 0.14 -3.79 -17.49
N SER A 122 -0.62 -2.71 -17.30
CA SER A 122 -0.48 -1.88 -16.09
C SER A 122 -0.87 -2.67 -14.85
N ARG A 123 -1.95 -3.44 -14.92
CA ARG A 123 -2.39 -4.29 -13.83
C ARG A 123 -1.34 -5.36 -13.48
N ASP A 124 -0.69 -5.92 -14.49
CA ASP A 124 0.31 -6.98 -14.30
C ASP A 124 1.55 -6.51 -13.55
N LEU A 125 1.80 -5.20 -13.52
CA LEU A 125 2.93 -4.65 -12.75
C LEU A 125 2.81 -4.98 -11.27
N PHE A 126 1.61 -5.05 -10.73
CA PHE A 126 1.42 -5.45 -9.34
C PHE A 126 1.94 -6.88 -9.10
N ALA A 127 1.57 -7.81 -9.97
CA ALA A 127 2.01 -9.19 -9.84
C ALA A 127 3.53 -9.31 -10.04
N ARG A 128 4.08 -8.55 -10.98
CA ARG A 128 5.52 -8.56 -11.27
C ARG A 128 6.34 -8.12 -10.07
N PHE A 129 5.89 -7.09 -9.37
CA PHE A 129 6.63 -6.51 -8.25
C PHE A 129 6.02 -6.87 -6.88
N GLY A 130 5.28 -7.98 -6.81
CA GLY A 130 4.53 -8.35 -5.62
C GLY A 130 5.37 -8.44 -4.35
N GLN A 131 6.59 -8.97 -4.45
CA GLN A 131 7.48 -9.07 -3.28
C GLN A 131 7.92 -7.69 -2.81
N THR A 132 8.16 -6.76 -3.72
CA THR A 132 8.51 -5.39 -3.37
C THR A 132 7.36 -4.72 -2.63
N PHE A 133 6.12 -4.87 -3.09
CA PHE A 133 4.96 -4.29 -2.41
C PHE A 133 4.77 -4.90 -1.02
N GLN A 134 4.93 -6.21 -0.89
CA GLN A 134 4.79 -6.85 0.42
C GLN A 134 5.87 -6.33 1.38
N LEU A 135 7.11 -6.24 0.94
CA LEU A 135 8.19 -5.73 1.77
C LEU A 135 7.95 -4.27 2.18
N PHE A 136 7.39 -3.46 1.26
CA PHE A 136 7.03 -2.09 1.54
C PHE A 136 6.05 -2.02 2.72
N PHE A 137 4.95 -2.77 2.66
CA PHE A 137 3.96 -2.78 3.75
C PHE A 137 4.51 -3.37 5.04
N ASN A 138 5.46 -4.30 4.96
CA ASN A 138 6.08 -4.91 6.14
C ASN A 138 6.83 -3.88 7.00
N GLY A 139 7.19 -2.73 6.43
CA GLY A 139 7.76 -1.62 7.18
C GLY A 139 6.84 -1.11 8.29
N ALA A 140 5.54 -1.39 8.20
CA ALA A 140 4.57 -1.00 9.22
C ALA A 140 4.91 -1.55 10.61
N THR A 141 5.66 -2.64 10.69
CA THR A 141 6.15 -3.19 11.96
C THR A 141 6.89 -2.13 12.78
N ASN A 142 7.53 -1.18 12.12
CA ASN A 142 8.35 -0.16 12.76
C ASN A 142 7.66 1.19 12.91
N ILE A 143 6.33 1.25 12.73
CA ILE A 143 5.55 2.48 12.90
C ILE A 143 4.63 2.33 14.09
N ASP A 144 4.83 3.16 15.10
CA ASP A 144 3.90 3.26 16.23
C ASP A 144 2.61 3.90 15.71
N THR A 145 1.52 3.14 15.73
CA THR A 145 0.32 3.45 14.95
C THR A 145 -0.92 3.59 15.83
N ASP A 146 -1.69 4.66 15.56
CA ASP A 146 -3.04 4.87 16.08
C ASP A 146 -4.03 4.60 14.95
N PHE A 147 -4.85 3.55 15.11
CA PHE A 147 -5.83 3.16 14.09
C PHE A 147 -7.11 3.96 14.27
N ALA A 148 -7.37 4.89 13.36
CA ALA A 148 -8.57 5.72 13.36
C ALA A 148 -9.08 5.87 11.93
N PRO A 149 -10.32 5.44 11.64
CA PRO A 149 -10.89 5.56 10.30
C PRO A 149 -11.11 7.00 9.87
#